data_822af806f478843911a6de287d515c91
#
_entry.id   822af806f478843911a6de287d515c91
#
_cell.length_a   1.000
_cell.length_b   1.000
_cell.length_c   1.000
_cell.angle_alpha   90.00
_cell.angle_beta   90.00
_cell.angle_gamma   90.00
#
_symmetry.space_group_name_H-M   'P 1'
#
loop_
_entity.id
_entity.type
_entity.pdbx_description
1 polymer ?
#
loop_
_entity_poly.entity_id
_entity_poly.type
_entity_poly.pdbx_seq_one_letter_code
_entity_poly.pdbx_strand_id
1 'polypeptide(L)'
;ENNNFNVVYDCGSLSRGVDKVISNSFDKNEDIDILFISHFDSDHVNKINILKNSVGKIKTVIMPLLSEEDKNFLLFVYKWLGSEYKNSLNILNNPKEFFGSKTKIIWVREVVESRDEESNQEIRDVAEIEDGAEIKSGENINFSLGRQKFWIYKPYNYKNKIICKELLKKFRENNISIKYLKDIDYISNHIKEIRKCYKEVEGNINQNSLVLYSNLIEYKDSTAYIYYIHMGEDYWKFYPFCRYFFSKNRFNLGCIYTGDVHLKKIVDDFKNKIKRCKYYLPVNTIQVPHHGSKNGFDIDFFNDFSEGWRRIISPISFGLSNPYGHPSSMVIKQLTSECHLPVYVTNDKRDSFTQVFKFRV
;
A
#
# COMPACT_ATOMS: atom_id res chain seq x y z
N GLU A 1 29.36 -9.52 4.99
CA GLU A 1 28.75 -8.38 4.29
C GLU A 1 27.31 -8.25 4.74
N ASN A 2 26.94 -7.12 5.36
CA ASN A 2 25.55 -6.83 5.69
C ASN A 2 24.82 -6.52 4.38
N ASN A 3 24.15 -7.51 3.81
CA ASN A 3 23.27 -7.29 2.67
C ASN A 3 21.93 -6.78 3.18
N ASN A 4 21.75 -5.47 3.20
CA ASN A 4 20.44 -4.86 3.45
C ASN A 4 19.55 -5.08 2.23
N PHE A 5 18.30 -5.43 2.47
CA PHE A 5 17.25 -5.50 1.45
C PHE A 5 16.15 -4.50 1.82
N ASN A 6 16.02 -3.45 1.04
CA ASN A 6 15.15 -2.33 1.32
C ASN A 6 13.88 -2.40 0.47
N VAL A 7 12.73 -2.43 1.12
CA VAL A 7 11.42 -2.43 0.46
C VAL A 7 10.61 -1.23 0.95
N VAL A 8 10.00 -0.53 0.00
CA VAL A 8 9.11 0.60 0.27
C VAL A 8 7.73 0.29 -0.29
N TYR A 9 6.70 0.58 0.46
CA TYR A 9 5.31 0.55 0.01
C TYR A 9 4.73 1.95 0.11
N ASP A 10 4.49 2.56 -1.03
CA ASP A 10 4.14 3.97 -1.24
C ASP A 10 5.17 4.97 -0.69
N CYS A 11 5.23 6.12 -1.29
CA CYS A 11 6.03 7.24 -0.82
C CYS A 11 5.36 8.55 -1.21
N GLY A 12 4.41 8.97 -0.39
CA GLY A 12 3.66 10.18 -0.61
C GLY A 12 3.11 10.77 0.68
N SER A 13 2.80 12.05 0.67
CA SER A 13 2.11 12.73 1.76
C SER A 13 1.71 14.14 1.33
N LEU A 14 0.55 14.60 1.78
CA LEU A 14 0.13 16.00 1.69
C LEU A 14 0.60 16.83 2.90
N SER A 15 1.18 16.20 3.92
CA SER A 15 1.63 16.84 5.15
C SER A 15 2.97 17.58 4.94
N ARG A 16 3.13 18.73 5.61
CA ARG A 16 4.37 19.49 5.61
C ARG A 16 5.45 18.79 6.47
N GLY A 17 6.71 18.94 6.08
CA GLY A 17 7.85 18.44 6.87
C GLY A 17 8.25 16.99 6.62
N VAL A 18 7.43 16.20 5.91
CA VAL A 18 7.69 14.79 5.58
C VAL A 18 8.93 14.62 4.70
N ASP A 19 9.27 15.63 3.89
CA ASP A 19 10.43 15.60 2.99
C ASP A 19 11.73 15.28 3.73
N LYS A 20 11.94 15.87 4.92
CA LYS A 20 13.12 15.59 5.76
C LYS A 20 13.10 14.17 6.35
N VAL A 21 11.91 13.67 6.68
CA VAL A 21 11.77 12.29 7.18
C VAL A 21 12.22 11.31 6.09
N ILE A 22 11.70 11.47 4.88
CA ILE A 22 12.04 10.62 3.74
C ILE A 22 13.54 10.72 3.41
N SER A 23 14.09 11.94 3.34
CA SER A 23 15.50 12.15 3.02
C SER A 23 16.46 11.54 4.05
N ASN A 24 16.01 11.33 5.29
CA ASN A 24 16.82 10.76 6.36
C ASN A 24 16.51 9.28 6.65
N SER A 25 15.60 8.67 5.89
CA SER A 25 15.18 7.27 6.13
C SER A 25 16.18 6.25 5.60
N PHE A 26 17.02 6.64 4.65
CA PHE A 26 18.02 5.79 4.02
C PHE A 26 19.34 6.55 3.87
N ASP A 27 20.44 5.84 3.87
CA ASP A 27 21.73 6.40 3.50
C ASP A 27 21.81 6.60 1.98
N LYS A 28 22.58 7.63 1.55
CA LYS A 28 22.69 7.99 0.11
C LYS A 28 23.22 6.86 -0.79
N ASN A 29 23.92 5.89 -0.22
CA ASN A 29 24.47 4.75 -0.94
C ASN A 29 23.58 3.50 -0.83
N GLU A 30 22.49 3.56 -0.07
CA GLU A 30 21.54 2.45 0.01
C GLU A 30 20.64 2.44 -1.22
N ASP A 31 20.41 1.26 -1.77
CA ASP A 31 19.43 1.05 -2.83
C ASP A 31 18.07 0.69 -2.24
N ILE A 32 17.01 1.06 -2.92
CA ILE A 32 15.69 0.47 -2.73
C ILE A 32 15.58 -0.73 -3.68
N ASP A 33 15.47 -1.92 -3.12
CA ASP A 33 15.38 -3.15 -3.91
C ASP A 33 14.01 -3.26 -4.59
N ILE A 34 12.93 -2.97 -3.84
CA ILE A 34 11.57 -2.96 -4.38
C ILE A 34 10.80 -1.74 -3.84
N LEU A 35 10.20 -0.99 -4.75
CA LEU A 35 9.16 -0.01 -4.46
C LEU A 35 7.82 -0.56 -4.95
N PHE A 36 6.89 -0.80 -4.02
CA PHE A 36 5.49 -1.06 -4.36
C PHE A 36 4.71 0.25 -4.40
N ILE A 37 3.90 0.43 -5.43
CA ILE A 37 2.94 1.54 -5.55
C ILE A 37 1.55 0.95 -5.43
N SER A 38 0.79 1.37 -4.42
CA SER A 38 -0.57 0.88 -4.21
C SER A 38 -1.52 1.42 -5.27
N HIS A 39 -1.47 2.71 -5.52
CA HIS A 39 -2.22 3.45 -6.54
C HIS A 39 -1.52 4.78 -6.85
N PHE A 40 -2.09 5.59 -7.73
CA PHE A 40 -1.38 6.74 -8.30
C PHE A 40 -1.81 8.10 -7.73
N ASP A 41 -2.57 8.13 -6.64
CA ASP A 41 -2.97 9.40 -6.02
C ASP A 41 -1.79 10.13 -5.41
N SER A 42 -1.92 11.44 -5.35
CA SER A 42 -0.81 12.33 -4.98
C SER A 42 -0.21 12.00 -3.62
N ASP A 43 -1.02 11.71 -2.63
CA ASP A 43 -0.58 11.41 -1.26
C ASP A 43 0.11 10.04 -1.11
N HIS A 44 0.14 9.22 -2.16
CA HIS A 44 0.87 7.95 -2.22
C HIS A 44 2.15 8.01 -3.07
N VAL A 45 2.27 8.97 -4.02
CA VAL A 45 3.40 8.99 -4.96
C VAL A 45 4.13 10.32 -5.05
N ASN A 46 3.60 11.41 -4.46
CA ASN A 46 4.15 12.76 -4.67
C ASN A 46 5.56 12.98 -4.07
N LYS A 47 6.02 12.10 -3.18
CA LYS A 47 7.33 12.19 -2.55
C LYS A 47 8.38 11.22 -3.15
N ILE A 48 8.02 10.43 -4.15
CA ILE A 48 8.96 9.47 -4.78
C ILE A 48 10.20 10.18 -5.35
N ASN A 49 10.08 11.40 -5.86
CA ASN A 49 11.25 12.15 -6.33
C ASN A 49 12.24 12.45 -5.19
N ILE A 50 11.74 12.73 -3.98
CA ILE A 50 12.59 12.94 -2.80
C ILE A 50 13.30 11.64 -2.45
N LEU A 51 12.57 10.53 -2.39
CA LEU A 51 13.16 9.21 -2.16
C LEU A 51 14.25 8.90 -3.19
N LYS A 52 13.98 9.06 -4.49
CA LYS A 52 14.97 8.85 -5.57
C LYS A 52 16.25 9.65 -5.39
N ASN A 53 16.14 10.89 -4.90
CA ASN A 53 17.29 11.77 -4.68
C ASN A 53 18.03 11.46 -3.38
N SER A 54 17.45 10.68 -2.48
CA SER A 54 17.99 10.36 -1.16
C SER A 54 18.69 9.00 -1.10
N VAL A 55 18.52 8.16 -2.12
CA VAL A 55 19.05 6.79 -2.19
C VAL A 55 19.99 6.62 -3.40
N GLY A 56 20.72 5.50 -3.46
CA GLY A 56 21.57 5.16 -4.59
C GLY A 56 20.74 4.94 -5.86
N LYS A 57 19.79 4.03 -5.82
CA LYS A 57 18.83 3.76 -6.91
C LYS A 57 17.60 3.01 -6.40
N ILE A 58 16.52 3.04 -7.19
CA ILE A 58 15.38 2.13 -7.07
C ILE A 58 15.56 1.03 -8.12
N LYS A 59 15.77 -0.22 -7.69
CA LYS A 59 16.05 -1.36 -8.60
C LYS A 59 14.80 -1.85 -9.31
N THR A 60 13.71 -2.02 -8.56
CA THR A 60 12.45 -2.57 -9.09
C THR A 60 11.26 -1.77 -8.57
N VAL A 61 10.32 -1.48 -9.45
CA VAL A 61 9.01 -0.89 -9.10
C VAL A 61 7.92 -1.88 -9.48
N ILE A 62 7.04 -2.18 -8.55
CA ILE A 62 5.88 -3.06 -8.75
C ILE A 62 4.62 -2.24 -8.52
N MET A 63 3.75 -2.18 -9.52
CA MET A 63 2.57 -1.30 -9.49
C MET A 63 1.38 -1.90 -10.23
N PRO A 64 0.15 -1.42 -9.97
CA PRO A 64 -1.04 -1.95 -10.62
C PRO A 64 -1.02 -1.70 -12.14
N LEU A 65 -1.36 -2.73 -12.90
CA LEU A 65 -1.68 -2.59 -14.32
C LEU A 65 -3.09 -2.02 -14.45
N LEU A 66 -3.20 -0.91 -15.13
CA LEU A 66 -4.48 -0.28 -15.44
C LEU A 66 -4.90 -0.62 -16.87
N SER A 67 -6.22 -0.70 -17.11
CA SER A 67 -6.72 -0.70 -18.49
C SER A 67 -6.39 0.64 -19.17
N GLU A 68 -6.29 0.64 -20.49
CA GLU A 68 -6.05 1.89 -21.25
C GLU A 68 -7.14 2.94 -20.97
N GLU A 69 -8.39 2.52 -20.75
CA GLU A 69 -9.48 3.43 -20.42
C GLU A 69 -9.25 4.09 -19.05
N ASP A 70 -8.91 3.30 -18.02
CA ASP A 70 -8.66 3.82 -16.68
C ASP A 70 -7.42 4.72 -16.65
N LYS A 71 -6.36 4.30 -17.33
CA LYS A 71 -5.13 5.08 -17.45
C LYS A 71 -5.40 6.45 -18.10
N ASN A 72 -6.07 6.45 -19.25
CA ASN A 72 -6.41 7.69 -19.96
C ASN A 72 -7.33 8.59 -19.12
N PHE A 73 -8.25 7.98 -18.39
CA PHE A 73 -9.14 8.69 -17.49
C PHE A 73 -8.35 9.34 -16.33
N LEU A 74 -7.47 8.60 -15.64
CA LEU A 74 -6.65 9.15 -14.57
C LEU A 74 -5.70 10.24 -15.06
N LEU A 75 -5.06 10.05 -16.23
CA LEU A 75 -4.22 11.08 -16.85
C LEU A 75 -4.99 12.36 -17.10
N PHE A 76 -6.21 12.23 -17.59
CA PHE A 76 -7.10 13.36 -17.79
C PHE A 76 -7.40 14.08 -16.46
N VAL A 77 -7.85 13.32 -15.44
CA VAL A 77 -8.23 13.88 -14.14
C VAL A 77 -7.04 14.56 -13.46
N TYR A 78 -5.90 13.87 -13.35
CA TYR A 78 -4.70 14.39 -12.67
C TYR A 78 -4.12 15.63 -13.36
N LYS A 79 -4.22 15.73 -14.66
CA LYS A 79 -3.81 16.93 -15.40
C LYS A 79 -4.57 18.19 -14.92
N TRP A 80 -5.84 18.03 -14.54
CA TRP A 80 -6.70 19.15 -14.14
C TRP A 80 -6.74 19.37 -12.63
N LEU A 81 -6.35 18.39 -11.82
CA LEU A 81 -6.27 18.56 -10.36
C LEU A 81 -5.13 19.49 -9.95
N GLY A 82 -4.03 19.52 -10.68
CA GLY A 82 -2.98 20.50 -10.47
C GLY A 82 -1.58 19.91 -10.28
N SER A 83 -0.64 20.78 -9.90
CA SER A 83 0.79 20.43 -9.82
C SER A 83 1.14 19.35 -8.77
N GLU A 84 0.29 19.15 -7.79
CA GLU A 84 0.43 18.09 -6.78
C GLU A 84 0.39 16.69 -7.39
N TYR A 85 -0.26 16.49 -8.55
CA TYR A 85 -0.34 15.24 -9.29
C TYR A 85 0.77 15.06 -10.35
N LYS A 86 1.79 15.92 -10.34
CA LYS A 86 2.87 15.85 -11.34
C LYS A 86 3.58 14.50 -11.36
N ASN A 87 3.87 13.90 -10.20
CA ASN A 87 4.49 12.58 -10.12
C ASN A 87 3.53 11.50 -10.66
N SER A 88 2.25 11.56 -10.28
CA SER A 88 1.22 10.64 -10.79
C SER A 88 1.16 10.65 -12.31
N LEU A 89 1.12 11.84 -12.92
CA LEU A 89 1.12 12.01 -14.37
C LEU A 89 2.38 11.43 -15.03
N ASN A 90 3.55 11.71 -14.47
CA ASN A 90 4.81 11.21 -15.02
C ASN A 90 4.93 9.70 -14.94
N ILE A 91 4.53 9.11 -13.80
CA ILE A 91 4.54 7.66 -13.59
C ILE A 91 3.58 6.96 -14.55
N LEU A 92 2.35 7.49 -14.70
CA LEU A 92 1.35 6.91 -15.60
C LEU A 92 1.72 7.05 -17.08
N ASN A 93 2.29 8.18 -17.49
CA ASN A 93 2.66 8.42 -18.89
C ASN A 93 3.87 7.59 -19.30
N ASN A 94 4.96 7.72 -18.56
CA ASN A 94 6.22 7.07 -18.88
C ASN A 94 7.01 6.69 -17.62
N PRO A 95 6.70 5.56 -16.99
CA PRO A 95 7.38 5.13 -15.77
C PRO A 95 8.89 4.95 -15.97
N LYS A 96 9.32 4.49 -17.15
CA LYS A 96 10.75 4.33 -17.46
C LYS A 96 11.52 5.64 -17.48
N GLU A 97 10.93 6.68 -18.01
CA GLU A 97 11.53 8.02 -17.98
C GLU A 97 11.55 8.56 -16.54
N PHE A 98 10.46 8.36 -15.80
CA PHE A 98 10.36 8.84 -14.43
C PHE A 98 11.33 8.14 -13.47
N PHE A 99 11.41 6.80 -13.49
CA PHE A 99 12.28 6.03 -12.59
C PHE A 99 13.71 5.87 -13.10
N GLY A 100 13.94 5.99 -14.39
CA GLY A 100 15.20 5.75 -15.07
C GLY A 100 15.24 4.41 -15.83
N SER A 101 15.98 4.36 -16.91
CA SER A 101 16.02 3.21 -17.83
C SER A 101 16.49 1.91 -17.17
N LYS A 102 17.30 2.01 -16.12
CA LYS A 102 17.84 0.85 -15.37
C LYS A 102 16.90 0.30 -14.32
N THR A 103 15.84 1.01 -13.98
CA THR A 103 14.83 0.53 -13.00
C THR A 103 13.90 -0.47 -13.68
N LYS A 104 13.76 -1.65 -13.11
CA LYS A 104 12.82 -2.67 -13.56
C LYS A 104 11.38 -2.26 -13.20
N ILE A 105 10.46 -2.35 -14.14
CA ILE A 105 9.04 -2.10 -13.93
C ILE A 105 8.28 -3.42 -14.06
N ILE A 106 7.49 -3.77 -13.06
CA ILE A 106 6.65 -4.97 -13.05
C ILE A 106 5.20 -4.53 -12.82
N TRP A 107 4.31 -5.04 -13.66
CA TRP A 107 2.90 -4.72 -13.63
C TRP A 107 2.09 -5.84 -12.99
N VAL A 108 1.20 -5.51 -12.07
CA VAL A 108 0.29 -6.48 -11.46
C VAL A 108 -1.07 -6.40 -12.14
N ARG A 109 -1.46 -7.47 -12.82
CA ARG A 109 -2.79 -7.57 -13.47
C ARG A 109 -3.90 -7.53 -12.42
N GLU A 110 -5.05 -7.02 -12.83
CA GLU A 110 -6.26 -7.07 -12.01
C GLU A 110 -6.66 -8.50 -11.68
N VAL A 111 -7.37 -8.66 -10.57
CA VAL A 111 -8.01 -9.93 -10.24
C VAL A 111 -9.06 -10.25 -11.30
N VAL A 112 -8.92 -11.40 -11.93
CA VAL A 112 -9.97 -11.98 -12.74
C VAL A 112 -10.75 -12.94 -11.85
N GLU A 113 -12.08 -12.79 -11.78
CA GLU A 113 -12.97 -13.78 -11.18
C GLU A 113 -12.88 -15.07 -12.00
N SER A 114 -11.88 -15.89 -11.76
CA SER A 114 -11.78 -17.23 -12.29
C SER A 114 -12.02 -18.22 -11.17
N ARG A 115 -13.05 -19.05 -11.35
CA ARG A 115 -13.23 -20.26 -10.58
C ARG A 115 -12.00 -21.14 -10.85
N ASP A 116 -11.33 -21.53 -9.78
CA ASP A 116 -10.42 -22.68 -9.72
C ASP A 116 -9.26 -22.74 -10.73
N GLU A 117 -8.29 -21.84 -10.61
CA GLU A 117 -6.92 -22.27 -10.83
C GLU A 117 -6.27 -22.43 -9.44
N GLU A 118 -6.33 -23.62 -8.87
CA GLU A 118 -5.36 -24.11 -7.90
C GLU A 118 -3.98 -24.08 -8.59
N SER A 119 -3.42 -22.92 -8.68
CA SER A 119 -2.06 -22.83 -9.13
C SER A 119 -1.17 -23.29 -7.98
N ASN A 120 -0.50 -24.42 -8.17
CA ASN A 120 0.84 -24.65 -7.62
C ASN A 120 1.70 -23.48 -8.12
N GLN A 121 1.51 -22.29 -7.55
CA GLN A 121 2.19 -21.10 -8.00
C GLN A 121 3.64 -21.24 -7.57
N GLU A 122 4.49 -21.51 -8.54
CA GLU A 122 5.92 -21.42 -8.35
C GLU A 122 6.25 -20.06 -7.76
N ILE A 123 7.15 -20.06 -6.79
CA ILE A 123 7.68 -18.81 -6.26
C ILE A 123 8.73 -18.32 -7.26
N ARG A 124 8.51 -17.12 -7.81
CA ARG A 124 9.46 -16.47 -8.70
C ARG A 124 10.33 -15.48 -7.94
N ASP A 125 11.64 -15.56 -8.10
CA ASP A 125 12.51 -14.54 -7.54
C ASP A 125 12.33 -13.20 -8.29
N VAL A 126 12.24 -12.10 -7.56
CA VAL A 126 12.09 -10.77 -8.15
C VAL A 126 13.23 -10.45 -9.12
N ALA A 127 14.42 -11.00 -8.88
CA ALA A 127 15.56 -10.81 -9.77
C ALA A 127 15.37 -11.47 -11.15
N GLU A 128 14.61 -12.58 -11.21
CA GLU A 128 14.34 -13.37 -12.43
C GLU A 128 13.17 -12.83 -13.25
N ILE A 129 12.34 -11.95 -12.69
CA ILE A 129 11.23 -11.33 -13.41
C ILE A 129 11.80 -10.28 -14.37
N GLU A 130 11.42 -10.36 -15.63
CA GLU A 130 11.88 -9.43 -16.66
C GLU A 130 11.29 -8.03 -16.49
N ASP A 131 11.99 -7.04 -17.04
CA ASP A 131 11.51 -5.66 -17.10
C ASP A 131 10.30 -5.55 -18.05
N GLY A 132 9.25 -4.84 -17.61
CA GLY A 132 8.00 -4.73 -18.33
C GLY A 132 7.06 -5.93 -18.16
N ALA A 133 7.45 -6.96 -17.40
CA ALA A 133 6.63 -8.14 -17.19
C ALA A 133 5.31 -7.82 -16.49
N GLU A 134 4.29 -8.58 -16.85
CA GLU A 134 2.99 -8.58 -16.20
C GLU A 134 2.84 -9.85 -15.36
N ILE A 135 2.56 -9.68 -14.08
CA ILE A 135 2.31 -10.78 -13.14
C ILE A 135 0.83 -10.85 -12.76
N LYS A 136 0.37 -12.01 -12.35
CA LYS A 136 -1.01 -12.20 -11.87
C LYS A 136 -1.18 -11.65 -10.45
N SER A 137 -2.37 -11.14 -10.15
CA SER A 137 -2.77 -10.81 -8.78
C SER A 137 -2.67 -12.04 -7.88
N GLY A 138 -1.98 -11.91 -6.74
CA GLY A 138 -1.74 -13.02 -5.81
C GLY A 138 -0.60 -13.96 -6.22
N GLU A 139 0.17 -13.66 -7.27
CA GLU A 139 1.39 -14.40 -7.62
C GLU A 139 2.44 -14.27 -6.52
N ASN A 140 3.18 -15.36 -6.29
CA ASN A 140 4.22 -15.40 -5.27
C ASN A 140 5.53 -14.83 -5.82
N ILE A 141 5.95 -13.69 -5.29
CA ILE A 141 7.26 -13.10 -5.57
C ILE A 141 8.12 -13.29 -4.34
N ASN A 142 9.33 -13.79 -4.48
CA ASN A 142 10.26 -13.90 -3.36
C ASN A 142 11.48 -13.01 -3.53
N PHE A 143 12.09 -12.76 -2.40
CA PHE A 143 13.45 -12.31 -2.28
C PHE A 143 14.29 -13.43 -1.69
N SER A 144 15.44 -13.70 -2.33
CA SER A 144 16.37 -14.72 -1.88
C SER A 144 17.58 -14.11 -1.18
N LEU A 145 17.99 -14.69 -0.05
CA LEU A 145 19.29 -14.45 0.58
C LEU A 145 20.26 -15.57 0.16
N GLY A 146 21.15 -15.24 -0.75
CA GLY A 146 22.02 -16.24 -1.39
C GLY A 146 21.15 -17.25 -2.17
N ARG A 147 21.22 -18.55 -1.78
CA ARG A 147 20.45 -19.63 -2.43
C ARG A 147 19.12 -19.93 -1.75
N GLN A 148 18.81 -19.27 -0.63
CA GLN A 148 17.59 -19.54 0.15
C GLN A 148 16.52 -18.52 -0.18
N LYS A 149 15.32 -19.00 -0.53
CA LYS A 149 14.12 -18.18 -0.61
C LYS A 149 13.75 -17.78 0.81
N PHE A 150 13.79 -16.47 1.08
CA PHE A 150 13.69 -15.97 2.45
C PHE A 150 12.35 -15.30 2.73
N TRP A 151 11.94 -14.38 1.86
CA TRP A 151 10.77 -13.54 2.07
C TRP A 151 9.83 -13.58 0.88
N ILE A 152 8.53 -13.60 1.12
CA ILE A 152 7.50 -13.66 0.08
C ILE A 152 6.65 -12.40 0.08
N TYR A 153 6.36 -11.93 -1.11
CA TYR A 153 5.42 -10.86 -1.40
C TYR A 153 4.32 -11.40 -2.30
N LYS A 154 3.05 -11.05 -1.98
CA LYS A 154 1.90 -11.38 -2.82
C LYS A 154 1.12 -10.10 -3.10
N PRO A 155 1.39 -9.42 -4.22
CA PRO A 155 0.63 -8.26 -4.63
C PRO A 155 -0.75 -8.68 -5.13
N TYR A 156 -1.76 -7.95 -4.70
CA TYR A 156 -3.16 -8.19 -5.05
C TYR A 156 -3.76 -6.90 -5.58
N ASN A 157 -3.99 -6.83 -6.89
CA ASN A 157 -4.55 -5.67 -7.57
C ASN A 157 -6.06 -5.84 -7.75
N TYR A 158 -6.83 -5.20 -6.87
CA TYR A 158 -8.28 -5.22 -6.91
C TYR A 158 -8.82 -4.04 -7.72
N LYS A 159 -9.69 -4.32 -8.70
CA LYS A 159 -10.39 -3.29 -9.46
C LYS A 159 -11.82 -3.10 -9.01
N ASN A 160 -12.15 -1.88 -8.67
CA ASN A 160 -13.53 -1.48 -8.44
C ASN A 160 -14.14 -0.84 -9.71
N LYS A 161 -14.84 -1.63 -10.49
CA LYS A 161 -15.51 -1.16 -11.74
C LYS A 161 -16.62 -0.11 -11.51
N ILE A 162 -17.01 0.12 -10.25
CA ILE A 162 -18.14 1.01 -9.91
C ILE A 162 -17.75 2.48 -10.02
N ILE A 163 -16.49 2.80 -9.81
CA ILE A 163 -15.99 4.18 -9.64
C ILE A 163 -16.12 5.01 -10.90
N CYS A 164 -15.68 4.49 -12.03
CA CYS A 164 -15.87 5.21 -13.31
C CYS A 164 -17.34 5.48 -13.56
N LYS A 165 -18.24 4.56 -13.19
CA LYS A 165 -19.68 4.74 -13.35
C LYS A 165 -20.23 5.84 -12.43
N GLU A 166 -19.76 5.91 -11.18
CA GLU A 166 -20.19 6.95 -10.23
C GLU A 166 -19.72 8.33 -10.65
N LEU A 167 -18.48 8.50 -11.09
CA LEU A 167 -18.00 9.77 -11.57
C LEU A 167 -18.69 10.19 -12.88
N LEU A 168 -18.91 9.27 -13.79
CA LEU A 168 -19.69 9.52 -15.00
C LEU A 168 -21.15 9.91 -14.67
N LYS A 169 -21.73 9.33 -13.63
CA LYS A 169 -23.04 9.73 -13.11
C LYS A 169 -22.99 11.14 -12.54
N LYS A 170 -21.99 11.49 -11.73
CA LYS A 170 -21.79 12.83 -11.20
C LYS A 170 -21.59 13.87 -12.28
N PHE A 171 -20.85 13.55 -13.33
CA PHE A 171 -20.71 14.44 -14.48
C PHE A 171 -22.06 14.74 -15.14
N ARG A 172 -22.88 13.71 -15.33
CA ARG A 172 -24.23 13.88 -15.89
C ARG A 172 -25.13 14.72 -14.98
N GLU A 173 -25.11 14.47 -13.66
CA GLU A 173 -25.86 15.21 -12.64
C GLU A 173 -25.48 16.70 -12.60
N ASN A 174 -24.23 17.03 -12.92
CA ASN A 174 -23.72 18.40 -12.97
C ASN A 174 -23.64 18.96 -14.40
N ASN A 175 -24.35 18.38 -15.37
CA ASN A 175 -24.40 18.78 -16.77
C ASN A 175 -23.03 18.84 -17.47
N ILE A 176 -22.07 18.03 -17.01
CA ILE A 176 -20.76 17.91 -17.65
C ILE A 176 -20.86 16.86 -18.74
N SER A 177 -20.65 17.28 -19.98
CA SER A 177 -20.69 16.39 -21.14
C SER A 177 -19.36 15.67 -21.34
N ILE A 178 -19.39 14.35 -21.18
CA ILE A 178 -18.23 13.47 -21.34
C ILE A 178 -17.63 13.60 -22.75
N LYS A 179 -18.46 13.85 -23.76
CA LYS A 179 -18.04 14.01 -25.16
C LYS A 179 -17.04 15.15 -25.34
N TYR A 180 -17.17 16.22 -24.56
CA TYR A 180 -16.32 17.40 -24.64
C TYR A 180 -15.18 17.44 -23.64
N LEU A 181 -14.95 16.38 -22.87
CA LEU A 181 -13.83 16.29 -21.93
C LEU A 181 -12.45 16.21 -22.61
N LYS A 182 -12.38 16.21 -23.94
CA LYS A 182 -11.13 16.37 -24.72
C LYS A 182 -10.89 17.80 -25.17
N ASP A 183 -11.87 18.66 -25.03
CA ASP A 183 -11.85 20.08 -25.43
C ASP A 183 -11.34 20.94 -24.29
N ILE A 184 -10.22 21.63 -24.51
CA ILE A 184 -9.53 22.45 -23.50
C ILE A 184 -10.41 23.62 -23.05
N ASP A 185 -11.10 24.23 -23.96
CA ASP A 185 -11.96 25.41 -23.66
C ASP A 185 -13.19 24.98 -22.85
N TYR A 186 -13.80 23.85 -23.24
CA TYR A 186 -14.91 23.29 -22.49
C TYR A 186 -14.49 22.95 -21.04
N ILE A 187 -13.34 22.31 -20.88
CA ILE A 187 -12.85 21.94 -19.57
C ILE A 187 -12.50 23.16 -18.74
N SER A 188 -11.83 24.13 -19.30
CA SER A 188 -11.48 25.39 -18.62
C SER A 188 -12.70 26.07 -18.05
N ASN A 189 -13.81 26.05 -18.78
CA ASN A 189 -15.08 26.63 -18.37
C ASN A 189 -15.82 25.82 -17.29
N HIS A 190 -15.55 24.50 -17.17
CA HIS A 190 -16.22 23.60 -16.23
C HIS A 190 -15.27 23.03 -15.17
N ILE A 191 -14.07 23.59 -15.02
CA ILE A 191 -13.03 22.99 -14.16
C ILE A 191 -13.43 22.90 -12.69
N LYS A 192 -14.21 23.87 -12.19
CA LYS A 192 -14.67 23.89 -10.80
C LYS A 192 -15.64 22.73 -10.52
N GLU A 193 -16.57 22.53 -11.45
CA GLU A 193 -17.59 21.48 -11.39
C GLU A 193 -16.93 20.10 -11.55
N ILE A 194 -15.98 19.96 -12.47
CA ILE A 194 -15.21 18.73 -12.68
C ILE A 194 -14.45 18.38 -11.38
N ARG A 195 -13.74 19.34 -10.79
CA ARG A 195 -13.02 19.14 -9.52
C ARG A 195 -13.96 18.79 -8.37
N LYS A 196 -15.13 19.42 -8.32
CA LYS A 196 -16.15 19.12 -7.31
C LYS A 196 -16.65 17.68 -7.46
N CYS A 197 -17.04 17.27 -8.67
CA CYS A 197 -17.48 15.89 -8.94
C CYS A 197 -16.41 14.87 -8.57
N TYR A 198 -15.14 15.16 -8.88
CA TYR A 198 -14.03 14.31 -8.52
C TYR A 198 -13.92 14.16 -7.00
N LYS A 199 -13.87 15.26 -6.26
CA LYS A 199 -13.80 15.26 -4.79
C LYS A 199 -14.96 14.52 -4.12
N GLU A 200 -16.17 14.58 -4.71
CA GLU A 200 -17.33 13.85 -4.19
C GLU A 200 -17.22 12.32 -4.33
N VAL A 201 -16.39 11.84 -5.27
CA VAL A 201 -16.15 10.42 -5.52
C VAL A 201 -14.71 9.98 -5.18
N GLU A 202 -13.84 10.92 -4.81
CA GLU A 202 -12.40 10.67 -4.54
C GLU A 202 -12.19 9.55 -3.52
N GLY A 203 -12.93 9.56 -2.41
CA GLY A 203 -12.89 8.48 -1.42
C GLY A 203 -13.36 7.12 -1.95
N ASN A 204 -13.95 7.07 -3.15
CA ASN A 204 -14.33 5.85 -3.85
C ASN A 204 -13.35 5.50 -4.99
N ILE A 205 -12.63 6.46 -5.56
CA ILE A 205 -11.68 6.22 -6.66
C ILE A 205 -10.46 5.47 -6.14
N ASN A 206 -10.00 5.80 -4.95
CA ASN A 206 -8.84 5.21 -4.29
C ASN A 206 -9.05 3.74 -3.85
N GLN A 207 -10.25 3.19 -4.06
CA GLN A 207 -10.56 1.79 -3.74
C GLN A 207 -9.82 0.77 -4.64
N ASN A 208 -9.15 1.22 -5.70
CA ASN A 208 -8.34 0.40 -6.60
C ASN A 208 -6.87 0.37 -6.14
N SER A 209 -6.63 -0.01 -4.90
CA SER A 209 -5.28 -0.13 -4.36
C SER A 209 -4.73 -1.54 -4.51
N LEU A 210 -3.45 -1.62 -4.81
CA LEU A 210 -2.70 -2.86 -4.75
C LEU A 210 -2.43 -3.20 -3.29
N VAL A 211 -3.10 -4.23 -2.78
CA VAL A 211 -2.85 -4.76 -1.44
C VAL A 211 -1.66 -5.69 -1.48
N LEU A 212 -0.80 -5.64 -0.48
CA LEU A 212 0.41 -6.45 -0.42
C LEU A 212 0.43 -7.31 0.84
N TYR A 213 0.43 -8.63 0.68
CA TYR A 213 0.82 -9.55 1.74
C TYR A 213 2.34 -9.75 1.70
N SER A 214 2.99 -9.66 2.84
CA SER A 214 4.44 -9.71 3.01
C SER A 214 4.78 -10.57 4.22
N ASN A 215 5.56 -11.66 4.04
CA ASN A 215 5.89 -12.57 5.14
C ASN A 215 7.16 -13.40 4.84
N LEU A 216 7.63 -14.14 5.83
CA LEU A 216 8.61 -15.22 5.62
C LEU A 216 8.03 -16.35 4.77
N ILE A 217 8.89 -17.09 4.09
CA ILE A 217 8.48 -18.28 3.31
C ILE A 217 8.34 -19.50 4.21
N GLU A 218 9.25 -19.70 5.14
CA GLU A 218 9.28 -20.89 5.98
C GLU A 218 9.98 -20.64 7.34
N TYR A 219 9.45 -21.27 8.39
CA TYR A 219 10.00 -21.20 9.75
C TYR A 219 10.79 -22.46 10.14
N LYS A 220 11.35 -23.23 9.21
CA LYS A 220 12.13 -24.40 9.60
C LYS A 220 13.37 -23.96 10.37
N ASP A 221 13.40 -24.28 11.66
CA ASP A 221 14.53 -24.12 12.59
C ASP A 221 15.00 -22.70 12.92
N SER A 222 14.35 -21.65 12.41
CA SER A 222 14.70 -20.29 12.81
C SER A 222 13.85 -19.82 13.98
N THR A 223 14.46 -19.61 15.14
CA THR A 223 13.83 -18.85 16.23
C THR A 223 13.88 -17.37 15.85
N ALA A 224 12.75 -16.86 15.36
CA ALA A 224 12.58 -15.44 15.20
C ALA A 224 12.21 -14.81 16.54
N TYR A 225 12.91 -13.76 16.94
CA TYR A 225 12.59 -13.00 18.12
C TYR A 225 12.16 -11.60 17.69
N ILE A 226 11.00 -11.13 18.17
CA ILE A 226 10.75 -9.71 18.14
C ILE A 226 11.74 -9.08 19.10
N TYR A 227 12.68 -8.36 18.53
CA TYR A 227 13.71 -7.68 19.29
C TYR A 227 13.23 -6.36 19.83
N TYR A 228 12.40 -5.66 19.06
CA TYR A 228 12.02 -4.31 19.37
C TYR A 228 10.77 -3.86 18.62
N ILE A 229 9.85 -3.20 19.31
CA ILE A 229 8.75 -2.46 18.72
C ILE A 229 8.82 -1.05 19.28
N HIS A 230 8.95 -0.07 18.40
CA HIS A 230 8.83 1.35 18.74
C HIS A 230 7.49 1.86 18.22
N MET A 231 6.73 2.48 19.11
CA MET A 231 5.42 3.05 18.83
C MET A 231 5.35 4.50 19.31
N GLY A 232 6.33 5.33 18.92
CA GLY A 232 6.43 6.70 19.38
C GLY A 232 6.79 6.87 20.87
N GLU A 233 7.33 8.02 21.25
CA GLU A 233 7.77 8.27 22.65
C GLU A 233 6.63 8.26 23.65
N ASP A 234 5.43 8.68 23.26
CA ASP A 234 4.29 8.82 24.16
C ASP A 234 3.51 7.51 24.38
N TYR A 235 3.59 6.55 23.47
CA TYR A 235 2.91 5.25 23.62
C TYR A 235 3.46 4.42 24.77
N TRP A 236 4.74 4.54 25.09
CA TRP A 236 5.37 3.82 26.21
C TRP A 236 4.83 4.27 27.57
N LYS A 237 4.34 5.49 27.68
CA LYS A 237 3.72 6.00 28.92
C LYS A 237 2.35 5.38 29.16
N PHE A 238 1.63 5.03 28.11
CA PHE A 238 0.26 4.50 28.20
C PHE A 238 0.18 2.97 28.18
N TYR A 239 1.19 2.28 27.65
CA TYR A 239 1.18 0.82 27.50
C TYR A 239 2.46 0.15 28.03
N PRO A 240 2.77 0.25 29.34
CA PRO A 240 3.91 -0.48 29.92
C PRO A 240 3.77 -2.00 29.75
N PHE A 241 2.55 -2.51 29.47
CA PHE A 241 2.27 -3.91 29.23
C PHE A 241 2.74 -4.44 27.87
N CYS A 242 2.96 -3.60 26.88
CA CYS A 242 3.43 -4.07 25.56
C CYS A 242 4.79 -4.74 25.62
N ARG A 243 5.63 -4.38 26.57
CA ARG A 243 6.96 -4.99 26.77
C ARG A 243 6.89 -6.47 27.19
N TYR A 244 5.81 -6.91 27.85
CA TYR A 244 5.64 -8.27 28.38
C TYR A 244 4.86 -9.21 27.45
N PHE A 245 4.05 -8.70 26.54
CA PHE A 245 3.20 -9.53 25.70
C PHE A 245 3.92 -10.29 24.59
N PHE A 246 5.16 -9.93 24.31
CA PHE A 246 5.90 -10.45 23.15
C PHE A 246 6.96 -11.50 23.50
N SER A 247 6.99 -12.00 24.72
CA SER A 247 8.20 -12.68 25.22
C SER A 247 8.23 -14.21 25.15
N LYS A 248 7.34 -14.95 24.58
CA LYS A 248 7.55 -16.43 24.57
C LYS A 248 6.80 -17.29 23.54
N ASN A 249 5.99 -16.78 22.64
CA ASN A 249 5.27 -17.62 21.68
C ASN A 249 5.55 -17.23 20.23
N ARG A 250 5.56 -18.22 19.33
CA ARG A 250 5.76 -18.13 17.88
C ARG A 250 5.15 -16.84 17.32
N PHE A 251 6.00 -15.87 16.99
CA PHE A 251 5.54 -14.59 16.47
C PHE A 251 5.24 -14.72 14.99
N ASN A 252 4.10 -14.21 14.60
CA ASN A 252 3.84 -13.96 13.21
C ASN A 252 4.62 -12.70 12.81
N LEU A 253 5.31 -12.74 11.68
CA LEU A 253 6.17 -11.65 11.22
C LEU A 253 5.55 -10.91 10.07
N GLY A 254 4.48 -11.47 9.50
CA GLY A 254 3.86 -10.95 8.30
C GLY A 254 3.16 -9.62 8.52
N CYS A 255 3.09 -8.86 7.43
CA CYS A 255 2.38 -7.61 7.32
C CYS A 255 1.45 -7.63 6.10
N ILE A 256 0.28 -6.99 6.24
CA ILE A 256 -0.59 -6.66 5.10
C ILE A 256 -0.61 -5.14 4.96
N TYR A 257 -0.18 -4.65 3.80
CA TYR A 257 -0.30 -3.26 3.40
C TYR A 257 -1.54 -3.12 2.54
N THR A 258 -2.38 -2.16 2.86
CA THR A 258 -3.73 -2.05 2.29
C THR A 258 -3.92 -0.87 1.34
N GLY A 259 -3.03 0.14 1.40
CA GLY A 259 -3.28 1.40 0.71
C GLY A 259 -4.67 1.97 1.09
N ASP A 260 -5.44 2.35 0.10
CA ASP A 260 -6.77 2.94 0.28
C ASP A 260 -7.92 2.00 -0.11
N VAL A 261 -7.64 0.69 -0.13
CA VAL A 261 -8.61 -0.32 -0.56
C VAL A 261 -9.87 -0.33 0.32
N HIS A 262 -10.99 -0.67 -0.29
CA HIS A 262 -12.24 -0.92 0.44
C HIS A 262 -12.29 -2.39 0.88
N LEU A 263 -11.94 -2.66 2.14
CA LEU A 263 -11.78 -4.02 2.68
C LEU A 263 -13.00 -4.92 2.48
N LYS A 264 -14.22 -4.41 2.73
CA LYS A 264 -15.46 -5.19 2.54
C LYS A 264 -15.62 -5.82 1.15
N LYS A 265 -15.01 -5.20 0.15
CA LYS A 265 -15.14 -5.67 -1.25
C LYS A 265 -14.14 -6.75 -1.60
N ILE A 266 -13.06 -6.86 -0.83
CA ILE A 266 -11.95 -7.77 -1.17
C ILE A 266 -11.81 -8.92 -0.18
N VAL A 267 -12.44 -8.85 1.01
CA VAL A 267 -12.14 -9.73 2.14
C VAL A 267 -12.19 -11.22 1.76
N ASP A 268 -13.25 -11.67 1.13
CA ASP A 268 -13.43 -13.09 0.83
C ASP A 268 -12.44 -13.59 -0.24
N ASP A 269 -12.27 -12.84 -1.34
CA ASP A 269 -11.37 -13.24 -2.43
C ASP A 269 -9.90 -13.14 -2.01
N PHE A 270 -9.52 -12.03 -1.36
CA PHE A 270 -8.17 -11.84 -0.82
C PHE A 270 -7.82 -12.93 0.20
N LYS A 271 -8.71 -13.17 1.17
CA LYS A 271 -8.55 -14.22 2.18
C LYS A 271 -8.35 -15.58 1.54
N ASN A 272 -9.21 -15.95 0.59
CA ASN A 272 -9.12 -17.23 -0.10
C ASN A 272 -7.79 -17.37 -0.85
N LYS A 273 -7.37 -16.36 -1.59
CA LYS A 273 -6.10 -16.38 -2.34
C LYS A 273 -4.87 -16.43 -1.44
N ILE A 274 -4.90 -15.69 -0.32
CA ILE A 274 -3.76 -15.67 0.60
C ILE A 274 -3.70 -16.92 1.46
N LYS A 275 -4.80 -17.32 2.12
CA LYS A 275 -4.79 -18.45 3.07
C LYS A 275 -4.65 -19.82 2.40
N ARG A 276 -5.11 -19.99 1.17
CA ARG A 276 -4.90 -21.24 0.40
C ARG A 276 -3.48 -21.40 -0.14
N CYS A 277 -2.65 -20.38 -0.01
CA CYS A 277 -1.27 -20.47 -0.45
C CYS A 277 -0.48 -21.43 0.43
N LYS A 278 0.30 -22.33 -0.18
CA LYS A 278 1.23 -23.25 0.52
C LYS A 278 2.20 -22.51 1.47
N TYR A 279 2.51 -21.26 1.16
CA TYR A 279 3.45 -20.42 1.91
C TYR A 279 2.73 -19.40 2.79
N TYR A 280 1.43 -19.58 3.04
CA TYR A 280 0.72 -18.72 3.97
C TYR A 280 1.25 -18.93 5.38
N LEU A 281 1.64 -17.84 6.00
CA LEU A 281 1.89 -17.74 7.43
C LEU A 281 1.05 -16.59 7.99
N PRO A 282 0.58 -16.73 9.23
CA PRO A 282 -0.20 -15.67 9.86
C PRO A 282 0.55 -14.34 9.92
N VAL A 283 -0.21 -13.25 9.92
CA VAL A 283 0.35 -11.90 10.07
C VAL A 283 0.15 -11.39 11.51
N ASN A 284 0.95 -10.41 11.90
CA ASN A 284 0.70 -9.68 13.13
C ASN A 284 0.46 -8.19 12.91
N THR A 285 0.67 -7.71 11.71
CA THR A 285 0.53 -6.29 11.38
C THR A 285 -0.36 -6.14 10.16
N ILE A 286 -1.37 -5.27 10.27
CA ILE A 286 -2.23 -4.88 9.15
C ILE A 286 -2.35 -3.36 9.16
N GLN A 287 -1.88 -2.73 8.09
CA GLN A 287 -2.08 -1.30 7.90
C GLN A 287 -3.58 -1.00 7.81
N VAL A 288 -4.04 0.02 8.52
CA VAL A 288 -5.43 0.49 8.43
C VAL A 288 -5.59 1.28 7.13
N PRO A 289 -6.53 0.90 6.24
CA PRO A 289 -6.67 1.53 4.94
C PRO A 289 -7.15 2.98 5.05
N HIS A 290 -6.85 3.74 4.01
CA HIS A 290 -7.41 5.08 3.77
C HIS A 290 -7.33 5.97 5.02
N HIS A 291 -6.14 6.03 5.64
CA HIS A 291 -5.84 6.87 6.81
C HIS A 291 -6.78 6.67 8.02
N GLY A 292 -7.45 5.54 8.10
CA GLY A 292 -8.45 5.26 9.13
C GLY A 292 -9.83 5.85 8.84
N SER A 293 -10.16 6.06 7.56
CA SER A 293 -11.52 6.39 7.14
C SER A 293 -12.51 5.28 7.51
N LYS A 294 -13.71 5.66 7.95
CA LYS A 294 -14.80 4.68 8.14
C LYS A 294 -15.29 4.05 6.83
N ASN A 295 -15.07 4.77 5.72
CA ASN A 295 -15.45 4.28 4.40
C ASN A 295 -14.45 3.22 3.95
N GLY A 296 -14.94 2.01 3.76
CA GLY A 296 -14.09 0.90 3.31
C GLY A 296 -13.41 0.11 4.43
N PHE A 297 -13.43 0.58 5.67
CA PHE A 297 -12.96 -0.20 6.81
C PHE A 297 -13.87 -1.39 7.10
N ASP A 298 -13.26 -2.53 7.45
CA ASP A 298 -13.96 -3.74 7.85
C ASP A 298 -13.18 -4.45 8.95
N ILE A 299 -13.78 -4.59 10.12
CA ILE A 299 -13.14 -5.26 11.27
C ILE A 299 -13.00 -6.77 11.04
N ASP A 300 -13.90 -7.38 10.28
CA ASP A 300 -13.86 -8.81 9.99
C ASP A 300 -12.61 -9.17 9.18
N PHE A 301 -12.10 -8.26 8.34
CA PHE A 301 -10.82 -8.43 7.68
C PHE A 301 -9.67 -8.62 8.68
N PHE A 302 -9.64 -7.83 9.75
CA PHE A 302 -8.61 -7.95 10.80
C PHE A 302 -8.78 -9.24 11.60
N ASN A 303 -10.04 -9.57 11.97
CA ASN A 303 -10.35 -10.80 12.68
C ASN A 303 -9.99 -12.05 11.88
N ASP A 304 -10.22 -12.05 10.59
CA ASP A 304 -9.91 -13.14 9.69
C ASP A 304 -8.41 -13.47 9.60
N PHE A 305 -7.54 -12.49 9.74
CA PHE A 305 -6.08 -12.67 9.73
C PHE A 305 -5.48 -12.75 11.13
N SER A 306 -6.26 -12.52 12.20
CA SER A 306 -5.86 -12.79 13.58
C SER A 306 -6.07 -14.27 13.89
N GLU A 307 -5.03 -14.98 14.26
CA GLU A 307 -5.16 -16.38 14.68
C GLU A 307 -5.37 -16.50 16.19
N GLY A 308 -6.53 -16.97 16.57
CA GLY A 308 -6.90 -17.20 17.97
C GLY A 308 -6.94 -15.91 18.79
N TRP A 309 -6.30 -15.88 19.96
CA TRP A 309 -6.24 -14.71 20.87
C TRP A 309 -5.17 -13.67 20.47
N ARG A 310 -4.65 -13.74 19.25
CA ARG A 310 -3.56 -12.87 18.80
C ARG A 310 -4.09 -11.52 18.34
N ARG A 311 -3.50 -10.48 18.87
CA ARG A 311 -3.83 -9.10 18.53
C ARG A 311 -3.09 -8.69 17.26
N ILE A 312 -3.79 -8.07 16.33
CA ILE A 312 -3.17 -7.42 15.18
C ILE A 312 -2.70 -6.03 15.59
N ILE A 313 -1.48 -5.69 15.27
CA ILE A 313 -0.97 -4.33 15.34
C ILE A 313 -1.44 -3.60 14.09
N SER A 314 -2.08 -2.45 14.27
CA SER A 314 -2.82 -1.77 13.22
C SER A 314 -2.29 -0.34 13.04
N PRO A 315 -1.17 -0.14 12.30
CA PRO A 315 -0.66 1.18 12.00
C PRO A 315 -1.67 1.99 11.17
N ILE A 316 -1.87 3.25 11.58
CA ILE A 316 -2.75 4.21 10.92
C ILE A 316 -1.91 5.43 10.55
N SER A 317 -1.66 5.62 9.27
CA SER A 317 -0.90 6.77 8.76
C SER A 317 -1.84 7.92 8.45
N PHE A 318 -1.66 9.09 9.09
CA PHE A 318 -2.48 10.27 8.83
C PHE A 318 -1.76 11.57 9.19
N GLY A 319 -2.18 12.69 8.60
CA GLY A 319 -1.70 14.02 8.98
C GLY A 319 -2.48 14.58 10.17
N LEU A 320 -1.81 15.15 11.17
CA LEU A 320 -2.44 15.74 12.37
C LEU A 320 -3.45 16.85 12.03
N SER A 321 -3.25 17.56 10.94
CA SER A 321 -4.12 18.66 10.48
C SER A 321 -5.01 18.27 9.29
N ASN A 322 -5.27 16.95 9.08
CA ASN A 322 -6.09 16.54 7.97
C ASN A 322 -7.54 17.06 8.10
N PRO A 323 -8.13 17.59 7.03
CA PRO A 323 -9.48 18.19 7.09
C PRO A 323 -10.60 17.14 7.13
N TYR A 324 -10.28 15.86 6.95
CA TYR A 324 -11.27 14.77 6.80
C TYR A 324 -11.66 14.14 8.15
N GLY A 325 -11.00 14.53 9.25
CA GLY A 325 -11.24 13.97 10.57
C GLY A 325 -10.81 12.52 10.73
N HIS A 326 -9.78 12.10 9.98
CA HIS A 326 -9.18 10.78 10.11
C HIS A 326 -8.12 10.76 11.22
N PRO A 327 -7.95 9.62 11.92
CA PRO A 327 -8.78 8.41 11.85
C PRO A 327 -10.17 8.60 12.48
N SER A 328 -11.16 7.92 11.93
CA SER A 328 -12.51 7.91 12.47
C SER A 328 -12.56 7.24 13.85
N SER A 329 -13.25 7.86 14.81
CA SER A 329 -13.45 7.28 16.15
C SER A 329 -14.13 5.91 16.09
N MET A 330 -14.97 5.66 15.08
CA MET A 330 -15.59 4.35 14.85
C MET A 330 -14.54 3.27 14.54
N VAL A 331 -13.56 3.57 13.68
CA VAL A 331 -12.47 2.65 13.33
C VAL A 331 -11.64 2.31 14.57
N ILE A 332 -11.26 3.32 15.35
CA ILE A 332 -10.52 3.12 16.60
C ILE A 332 -11.31 2.25 17.59
N LYS A 333 -12.61 2.56 17.77
CA LYS A 333 -13.48 1.79 18.66
C LYS A 333 -13.60 0.32 18.21
N GLN A 334 -13.80 0.05 16.93
CA GLN A 334 -13.88 -1.31 16.42
C GLN A 334 -12.58 -2.09 16.62
N LEU A 335 -11.43 -1.50 16.28
CA LEU A 335 -10.13 -2.14 16.51
C LEU A 335 -9.91 -2.47 18.00
N THR A 336 -10.17 -1.53 18.89
CA THR A 336 -9.95 -1.72 20.34
C THR A 336 -10.93 -2.68 20.97
N SER A 337 -12.21 -2.71 20.54
CA SER A 337 -13.21 -3.66 21.05
C SER A 337 -12.89 -5.11 20.69
N GLU A 338 -12.27 -5.35 19.53
CA GLU A 338 -11.76 -6.66 19.11
C GLU A 338 -10.31 -6.92 19.58
N CYS A 339 -9.85 -6.11 20.52
CA CYS A 339 -8.52 -6.25 21.11
C CYS A 339 -7.35 -6.07 20.13
N HIS A 340 -7.55 -5.52 18.94
CA HIS A 340 -6.45 -5.08 18.06
C HIS A 340 -5.80 -3.80 18.60
N LEU A 341 -4.55 -3.56 18.21
CA LEU A 341 -3.75 -2.45 18.71
C LEU A 341 -3.60 -1.37 17.63
N PRO A 342 -4.42 -0.31 17.63
CA PRO A 342 -4.20 0.83 16.74
C PRO A 342 -2.92 1.57 17.12
N VAL A 343 -2.09 1.90 16.12
CA VAL A 343 -0.85 2.65 16.29
C VAL A 343 -0.88 3.86 15.37
N TYR A 344 -0.79 5.04 15.93
CA TYR A 344 -0.78 6.28 15.15
C TYR A 344 0.60 6.54 14.56
N VAL A 345 0.63 6.79 13.26
CA VAL A 345 1.82 7.22 12.52
C VAL A 345 1.46 8.54 11.87
N THR A 346 2.07 9.62 12.34
CA THR A 346 1.71 10.98 11.91
C THR A 346 2.90 11.73 11.31
N ASN A 347 2.70 12.98 10.98
CA ASN A 347 3.79 13.88 10.58
C ASN A 347 4.59 14.44 11.77
N ASP A 348 4.28 14.07 13.01
CA ASP A 348 5.15 14.30 14.16
C ASP A 348 6.27 13.24 14.16
N LYS A 349 7.51 13.67 14.37
CA LYS A 349 8.68 12.78 14.40
C LYS A 349 8.60 11.70 15.49
N ARG A 350 7.84 11.97 16.55
CA ARG A 350 7.65 11.06 17.68
C ARG A 350 6.66 9.94 17.39
N ASP A 351 5.79 10.14 16.41
CA ASP A 351 4.73 9.19 16.04
C ASP A 351 5.21 8.30 14.90
N SER A 352 6.07 7.35 15.24
CA SER A 352 6.57 6.35 14.29
C SER A 352 6.25 4.94 14.76
N PHE A 353 6.20 4.01 13.82
CA PHE A 353 6.05 2.60 14.10
C PHE A 353 7.22 1.83 13.48
N THR A 354 7.96 1.12 14.31
CA THR A 354 9.10 0.30 13.88
C THR A 354 9.03 -1.07 14.53
N GLN A 355 9.15 -2.12 13.73
CA GLN A 355 9.30 -3.50 14.20
C GLN A 355 10.64 -4.03 13.74
N VAL A 356 11.41 -4.58 14.66
CA VAL A 356 12.71 -5.21 14.38
C VAL A 356 12.63 -6.68 14.75
N PHE A 357 12.88 -7.53 13.78
CA PHE A 357 12.95 -8.97 13.98
C PHE A 357 14.40 -9.45 13.82
N LYS A 358 14.85 -10.30 14.72
CA LYS A 358 16.13 -11.00 14.59
C LYS A 358 15.89 -12.46 14.27
N PHE A 359 16.56 -12.94 13.25
CA PHE A 359 16.57 -14.34 12.86
C PHE A 359 17.93 -14.95 13.23
N ARG A 360 17.93 -16.17 13.76
CA ARG A 360 19.12 -17.03 13.68
C ARG A 360 19.00 -17.82 12.38
N VAL A 361 19.88 -17.55 11.45
CA VAL A 361 20.08 -18.35 10.24
C VAL A 361 21.01 -19.48 10.55
#